data_aee0a510985e767a90a0b3bf3dc7ab90
#
_entry.id   aee0a510985e767a90a0b3bf3dc7ab90
#
_cell.length_a   1.000
_cell.length_b   1.000
_cell.length_c   1.000
_cell.angle_alpha   90.00
_cell.angle_beta   90.00
_cell.angle_gamma   90.00
#
_symmetry.space_group_name_H-M   'P 1'
#
loop_
_entity.id
_entity.type
_entity.pdbx_description
1 polymer ?
#
loop_
_entity_poly.entity_id
_entity_poly.type
_entity_poly.pdbx_seq_one_letter_code
_entity_poly.pdbx_strand_id
1 'polypeptide(L)'
;SIRYNITLDEDFSDEEIWNVLKKVCLDERVKSLDNGLDHELENMGGILSGGEKQRLVLARVLIRDYPILILDEATSALDEKTAIRIENNILADNQLTLIMISHHIQEEIKQQLTECVELKV
;
A
#
# COMPACT_ATOMS: atom_id res chain seq x y z
N SER A 1 -7.71 7.80 13.88
CA SER A 1 -7.57 6.33 13.98
C SER A 1 -7.03 5.71 12.69
N ILE A 2 -6.66 4.44 12.73
CA ILE A 2 -6.28 3.67 11.53
C ILE A 2 -7.44 3.72 10.52
N ARG A 3 -8.66 3.43 10.96
CA ARG A 3 -9.87 3.50 10.14
C ARG A 3 -9.96 4.83 9.40
N TYR A 4 -9.94 5.92 10.13
CA TYR A 4 -10.02 7.27 9.54
C TYR A 4 -8.91 7.54 8.52
N ASN A 5 -7.68 7.14 8.83
CA ASN A 5 -6.53 7.34 7.92
C ASN A 5 -6.68 6.59 6.59
N ILE A 6 -7.44 5.50 6.56
CA ILE A 6 -7.72 4.76 5.33
C ILE A 6 -8.95 5.34 4.61
N THR A 7 -10.04 5.56 5.34
CA THR A 7 -11.34 5.90 4.75
C THR A 7 -11.55 7.39 4.50
N LEU A 8 -10.92 8.27 5.32
CA LEU A 8 -11.16 9.72 5.30
C LEU A 8 -12.65 10.08 5.41
N ASP A 9 -13.36 9.39 6.33
CA ASP A 9 -14.80 9.48 6.55
C ASP A 9 -15.70 9.01 5.39
N GLU A 10 -15.14 8.42 4.34
CA GLU A 10 -15.95 7.74 3.34
C GLU A 10 -16.48 6.41 3.90
N ASP A 11 -17.64 5.99 3.41
CA ASP A 11 -18.35 4.80 3.89
C ASP A 11 -17.77 3.52 3.26
N PHE A 12 -16.90 2.85 4.01
CA PHE A 12 -16.35 1.55 3.69
C PHE A 12 -16.64 0.56 4.81
N SER A 13 -17.00 -0.66 4.46
CA SER A 13 -17.19 -1.74 5.42
C SER A 13 -15.88 -2.16 6.09
N ASP A 14 -15.96 -2.74 7.28
CA ASP A 14 -14.79 -3.31 7.95
C ASP A 14 -14.10 -4.37 7.06
N GLU A 15 -14.88 -5.17 6.33
CA GLU A 15 -14.35 -6.16 5.40
C GLU A 15 -13.47 -5.53 4.31
N GLU A 16 -13.93 -4.45 3.69
CA GLU A 16 -13.15 -3.71 2.68
C GLU A 16 -11.85 -3.16 3.28
N ILE A 17 -11.93 -2.60 4.50
CA ILE A 17 -10.74 -2.07 5.19
C ILE A 17 -9.74 -3.20 5.51
N TRP A 18 -10.19 -4.33 6.03
CA TRP A 18 -9.32 -5.47 6.30
C TRP A 18 -8.72 -6.08 5.03
N ASN A 19 -9.48 -6.14 3.95
CA ASN A 19 -8.99 -6.62 2.66
C ASN A 19 -7.85 -5.74 2.10
N VAL A 20 -7.99 -4.43 2.17
CA VAL A 20 -6.92 -3.54 1.70
C VAL A 20 -5.71 -3.58 2.63
N LEU A 21 -5.88 -3.68 3.95
CA LEU A 21 -4.77 -3.87 4.89
C LEU A 21 -3.98 -5.14 4.61
N LYS A 22 -4.66 -6.22 4.29
CA LYS A 22 -4.04 -7.48 3.86
C LYS A 22 -3.26 -7.31 2.55
N LYS A 23 -3.82 -6.60 1.59
CA LYS A 23 -3.17 -6.31 0.31
C LYS A 23 -1.84 -5.58 0.48
N VAL A 24 -1.74 -4.67 1.44
CA VAL A 24 -0.50 -3.95 1.76
C VAL A 24 0.32 -4.58 2.90
N CYS A 25 0.00 -5.81 3.28
CA CYS A 25 0.71 -6.57 4.34
C CYS A 25 0.77 -5.82 5.70
N LEU A 26 -0.30 -5.14 6.08
CA LEU A 26 -0.39 -4.36 7.32
C LEU A 26 -1.45 -4.91 8.29
N ASP A 27 -2.22 -5.90 7.89
CA ASP A 27 -3.34 -6.46 8.66
C ASP A 27 -2.89 -7.06 10.01
N GLU A 28 -1.85 -7.88 10.02
CA GLU A 28 -1.36 -8.48 11.27
C GLU A 28 -0.84 -7.43 12.26
N ARG A 29 -0.20 -6.38 11.74
CA ARG A 29 0.26 -5.27 12.57
C ARG A 29 -0.91 -4.52 13.20
N VAL A 30 -1.95 -4.22 12.42
CA VAL A 30 -3.15 -3.52 12.92
C VAL A 30 -3.91 -4.38 13.94
N LYS A 31 -4.02 -5.69 13.70
CA LYS A 31 -4.61 -6.62 14.68
C LYS A 31 -3.85 -6.67 16.01
N SER A 32 -2.56 -6.44 15.99
CA SER A 32 -1.71 -6.40 17.20
C SER A 32 -1.85 -5.12 18.02
N LEU A 33 -2.50 -4.09 17.49
CA LEU A 33 -2.75 -2.83 18.20
C LEU A 33 -3.97 -2.96 19.13
N ASP A 34 -3.90 -2.28 20.26
CA ASP A 34 -4.99 -2.24 21.23
C ASP A 34 -6.27 -1.80 20.60
N ASN A 35 -7.17 -1.75 20.24
CA ASN A 35 -8.34 -1.28 19.52
C ASN A 35 -8.31 -1.53 17.97
N GLY A 36 -7.32 -2.25 17.42
CA GLY A 36 -7.28 -2.62 16.01
C GLY A 36 -7.48 -1.43 15.05
N LEU A 37 -8.55 -1.47 14.23
CA LEU A 37 -8.88 -0.40 13.29
C LEU A 37 -9.15 0.95 13.95
N ASP A 38 -9.64 0.94 15.18
CA ASP A 38 -10.00 2.16 15.92
C ASP A 38 -8.84 2.66 16.80
N HIS A 39 -7.66 2.03 16.70
CA HIS A 39 -6.47 2.50 17.37
C HIS A 39 -6.10 3.91 16.90
N GLU A 40 -5.92 4.83 17.85
CA GLU A 40 -5.56 6.22 17.57
C GLU A 40 -4.07 6.35 17.29
N LEU A 41 -3.74 6.99 16.17
CA LEU A 41 -2.36 7.32 15.82
C LEU A 41 -2.00 8.66 16.44
N GLU A 42 -1.03 8.65 17.33
CA GLU A 42 -0.52 9.88 17.93
C GLU A 42 0.19 10.74 16.87
N ASN A 43 0.02 12.06 16.98
CA ASN A 43 0.52 13.04 16.01
C ASN A 43 2.05 13.10 15.85
N MET A 44 2.79 12.46 16.73
CA MET A 44 4.27 12.51 16.80
C MET A 44 4.94 11.14 16.67
N GLY A 45 4.49 10.34 15.75
CA GLY A 45 5.29 9.23 15.21
C GLY A 45 5.47 8.00 16.10
N GLY A 46 4.64 7.79 17.13
CA GLY A 46 4.95 6.82 18.19
C GLY A 46 4.87 5.35 17.79
N ILE A 47 3.88 4.89 17.05
CA ILE A 47 3.56 3.45 16.97
C ILE A 47 3.91 2.81 15.63
N LEU A 48 3.80 3.55 14.54
CA LEU A 48 4.09 3.02 13.20
C LEU A 48 5.48 3.43 12.70
N SER A 49 6.21 2.47 12.15
CA SER A 49 7.45 2.71 11.42
C SER A 49 7.22 3.50 10.13
N GLY A 50 8.29 4.01 9.51
CA GLY A 50 8.20 4.68 8.21
C GLY A 50 7.57 3.82 7.13
N GLY A 51 7.95 2.56 7.03
CA GLY A 51 7.38 1.60 6.10
C GLY A 51 5.91 1.28 6.39
N GLU A 52 5.51 1.19 7.65
CA GLU A 52 4.12 0.99 8.05
C GLU A 52 3.25 2.20 7.70
N LYS A 53 3.76 3.41 7.89
CA LYS A 53 3.10 4.66 7.47
C LYS A 53 2.93 4.72 5.96
N GLN A 54 3.96 4.36 5.20
CA GLN A 54 3.90 4.30 3.74
C GLN A 54 2.83 3.30 3.26
N ARG A 55 2.76 2.12 3.88
CA ARG A 55 1.73 1.11 3.59
C ARG A 55 0.31 1.58 3.94
N LEU A 56 0.16 2.34 5.01
CA LEU A 56 -1.13 2.92 5.39
C LEU A 56 -1.62 3.94 4.34
N VAL A 57 -0.73 4.78 3.83
CA VAL A 57 -1.04 5.70 2.74
C VAL A 57 -1.41 4.94 1.46
N LEU A 58 -0.69 3.87 1.16
CA LEU A 58 -1.00 3.03 0.01
C LEU A 58 -2.38 2.35 0.15
N ALA A 59 -2.73 1.86 1.33
CA ALA A 59 -4.05 1.31 1.62
C ALA A 59 -5.17 2.32 1.38
N ARG A 60 -4.96 3.58 1.80
CA ARG A 60 -5.90 4.69 1.56
C ARG A 60 -6.24 4.87 0.08
N VAL A 61 -5.27 4.72 -0.80
CA VAL A 61 -5.47 4.84 -2.24
C VAL A 61 -6.12 3.59 -2.83
N LEU A 62 -5.63 2.42 -2.44
CA LEU A 62 -6.09 1.15 -3.01
C LEU A 62 -7.53 0.79 -2.65
N ILE A 63 -8.03 1.21 -1.48
CA ILE A 63 -9.41 0.92 -1.07
C ILE A 63 -10.45 1.57 -2.01
N ARG A 64 -10.07 2.65 -2.69
CA ARG A 64 -10.97 3.40 -3.59
C ARG A 64 -11.11 2.78 -4.98
N ASP A 65 -10.33 1.76 -5.25
CA ASP A 65 -10.40 0.98 -6.49
C ASP A 65 -10.40 1.83 -7.78
N TYR A 66 -9.54 2.84 -7.81
CA TYR A 66 -9.39 3.69 -8.99
C TYR A 66 -8.90 2.87 -10.20
N PRO A 67 -9.43 3.13 -11.41
CA PRO A 67 -9.02 2.39 -12.61
C PRO A 67 -7.60 2.72 -13.07
N ILE A 68 -7.05 3.86 -12.68
CA ILE A 68 -5.69 4.28 -12.98
C ILE A 68 -4.98 4.63 -11.68
N LEU A 69 -3.81 4.06 -11.47
CA LEU A 69 -2.98 4.26 -10.29
C LEU A 69 -1.57 4.67 -10.71
N ILE A 70 -1.08 5.75 -10.15
CA ILE A 70 0.31 6.20 -10.31
C ILE A 70 1.02 6.05 -8.96
N LEU A 71 2.04 5.22 -8.92
CA LEU A 71 2.87 5.00 -7.75
C LEU A 71 4.26 5.57 -7.97
N ASP A 72 4.59 6.62 -7.23
CA ASP A 72 5.92 7.24 -7.24
C ASP A 72 6.66 6.86 -5.95
N GLU A 73 7.65 5.99 -6.07
CA GLU A 73 8.45 5.49 -4.93
C GLU A 73 7.61 4.90 -3.77
N ALA A 74 6.46 4.32 -4.08
CA ALA A 74 5.46 3.93 -3.09
C ALA A 74 5.90 2.80 -2.15
N THR A 75 6.96 2.07 -2.48
CA THR A 75 7.51 0.96 -1.68
C THR A 75 8.94 1.20 -1.24
N SER A 76 9.47 2.41 -1.41
CA SER A 76 10.87 2.75 -1.16
C SER A 76 11.33 2.58 0.30
N ALA A 77 10.43 2.75 1.26
CA ALA A 77 10.73 2.58 2.70
C ALA A 77 10.55 1.13 3.19
N LEU A 78 10.26 0.19 2.30
CA LEU A 78 10.01 -1.21 2.63
C LEU A 78 11.26 -2.06 2.35
N ASP A 79 11.38 -3.17 3.08
CA ASP A 79 12.29 -4.24 2.71
C ASP A 79 11.86 -4.85 1.36
N GLU A 80 12.83 -5.39 0.65
CA GLU A 80 12.63 -5.93 -0.70
C GLU A 80 11.51 -6.99 -0.76
N LYS A 81 11.51 -7.90 0.19
CA LYS A 81 10.52 -8.99 0.25
C LYS A 81 9.09 -8.48 0.42
N THR A 82 8.88 -7.50 1.30
CA THR A 82 7.58 -6.87 1.51
C THR A 82 7.16 -6.04 0.29
N ALA A 83 8.08 -5.29 -0.31
CA ALA A 83 7.83 -4.53 -1.52
C ALA A 83 7.35 -5.42 -2.67
N ILE A 84 8.06 -6.50 -2.98
CA ILE A 84 7.67 -7.48 -4.01
C ILE A 84 6.27 -8.05 -3.73
N ARG A 85 5.99 -8.41 -2.50
CA ARG A 85 4.70 -8.99 -2.13
C ARG A 85 3.54 -8.01 -2.37
N ILE A 86 3.72 -6.75 -2.00
CA ILE A 86 2.71 -5.70 -2.20
C ILE A 86 2.54 -5.41 -3.70
N GLU A 87 3.63 -5.26 -4.43
CA GLU A 87 3.60 -5.00 -5.87
C GLU A 87 2.92 -6.15 -6.63
N ASN A 88 3.20 -7.41 -6.28
CA ASN A 88 2.48 -8.56 -6.81
C ASN A 88 0.97 -8.50 -6.51
N ASN A 89 0.59 -8.11 -5.30
CA ASN A 89 -0.82 -7.98 -4.94
C ASN A 89 -1.53 -6.90 -5.77
N ILE A 90 -0.85 -5.81 -6.08
CA ILE A 90 -1.40 -4.73 -6.91
C ILE A 90 -1.50 -5.19 -8.38
N LEU A 91 -0.47 -5.84 -8.91
CA LEU A 91 -0.43 -6.34 -10.28
C LEU A 91 -1.42 -7.48 -10.53
N ALA A 92 -1.93 -8.13 -9.50
CA ALA A 92 -2.95 -9.16 -9.63
C ALA A 92 -4.32 -8.61 -10.10
N ASP A 93 -4.56 -7.30 -10.01
CA ASP A 93 -5.75 -6.65 -10.53
C ASP A 93 -5.61 -6.37 -12.03
N ASN A 94 -6.24 -7.20 -12.86
CA ASN A 94 -6.15 -7.12 -14.31
C ASN A 94 -6.90 -5.90 -14.92
N GLN A 95 -7.73 -5.23 -14.16
CA GLN A 95 -8.50 -4.06 -14.62
C GLN A 95 -7.80 -2.74 -14.29
N LEU A 96 -6.75 -2.81 -13.49
CA LEU A 96 -5.97 -1.64 -13.07
C LEU A 96 -4.96 -1.24 -14.14
N THR A 97 -4.96 0.03 -14.53
CA THR A 97 -3.86 0.64 -15.26
C THR A 97 -2.87 1.22 -14.25
N LEU A 98 -1.69 0.64 -14.17
CA LEU A 98 -0.66 0.99 -13.21
C LEU A 98 0.54 1.66 -13.88
N ILE A 99 0.92 2.82 -13.36
CA ILE A 99 2.18 3.50 -13.71
C ILE A 99 3.04 3.54 -12.45
N MET A 100 4.20 2.89 -12.51
CA MET A 100 5.17 2.85 -11.42
C MET A 100 6.40 3.66 -11.75
N ILE A 101 6.82 4.51 -10.84
CA ILE A 101 8.09 5.24 -10.88
C ILE A 101 8.94 4.75 -9.74
N SER A 102 10.11 4.19 -10.05
CA SER A 102 11.04 3.64 -9.07
C SER A 102 12.48 3.73 -9.55
N HIS A 103 13.42 3.91 -8.63
CA HIS A 103 14.85 3.80 -8.93
C HIS A 103 15.31 2.36 -9.11
N HIS A 104 14.57 1.41 -8.55
CA HIS A 104 14.88 0.00 -8.63
C HIS A 104 13.60 -0.82 -8.70
N ILE A 105 13.39 -1.50 -9.81
CA ILE A 105 12.29 -2.45 -10.01
C ILE A 105 12.89 -3.84 -9.99
N GLN A 106 12.38 -4.68 -9.09
CA GLN A 106 12.80 -6.07 -8.99
C GLN A 106 12.50 -6.83 -10.29
N GLU A 107 13.38 -7.73 -10.68
CA GLU A 107 13.25 -8.48 -11.93
C GLU A 107 11.95 -9.28 -12.00
N GLU A 108 11.52 -9.84 -10.87
CA GLU A 108 10.24 -10.55 -10.75
C GLU A 108 9.04 -9.65 -11.08
N ILE A 109 9.07 -8.39 -10.67
CA ILE A 109 8.02 -7.40 -10.99
C ILE A 109 8.13 -6.93 -12.43
N LYS A 110 9.35 -6.70 -12.92
CA LYS A 110 9.63 -6.27 -14.29
C LYS A 110 9.02 -7.21 -15.34
N GLN A 111 9.08 -8.51 -15.09
CA GLN A 111 8.51 -9.54 -15.96
C GLN A 111 6.97 -9.47 -16.07
N GLN A 112 6.31 -8.87 -15.14
CA GLN A 112 4.84 -8.71 -15.11
C GLN A 112 4.36 -7.40 -15.75
N LEU A 113 5.27 -6.47 -16.02
CA LEU A 113 4.93 -5.17 -16.60
C LEU A 113 4.75 -5.30 -18.12
N THR A 114 3.79 -4.54 -18.65
CA THR A 114 3.53 -4.47 -20.09
C THR A 114 4.67 -3.73 -20.81
N GLU A 115 5.20 -2.68 -20.18
CA GLU A 115 6.27 -1.86 -20.72
C GLU A 115 7.15 -1.35 -19.56
N CYS A 116 8.43 -1.26 -19.80
CA CYS A 116 9.39 -0.69 -18.86
C CYS A 116 10.29 0.30 -19.61
N VAL A 117 10.31 1.54 -19.16
CA VAL A 117 11.13 2.63 -19.72
C VAL A 117 12.20 3.00 -18.71
N GLU A 118 13.45 2.94 -19.12
CA GLU A 118 14.59 3.37 -18.33
C GLU A 118 15.05 4.76 -18.79
N LEU A 119 15.01 5.72 -17.88
CA LEU A 119 15.51 7.07 -18.14
C LEU A 119 17.00 7.13 -17.74
N LYS A 120 17.83 7.38 -18.72
CA LYS A 120 19.26 7.61 -18.51
C LYS A 120 19.51 9.11 -18.34
N VAL A 121 20.12 9.45 -17.22
CA VAL A 121 20.55 10.81 -16.93
C VAL A 121 22.02 11.00 -17.27
#